data_c7916f0571c9e9a6a42c05a58226afd3
#
_entry.id   c7916f0571c9e9a6a42c05a58226afd3
#
_cell.length_a   1.000
_cell.length_b   1.000
_cell.length_c   1.000
_cell.angle_alpha   90.00
_cell.angle_beta   90.00
_cell.angle_gamma   90.00
#
_symmetry.space_group_name_H-M   'P 1'
#
loop_
_entity.id
_entity.type
_entity.pdbx_description
1 polymer ?
#
loop_
_entity_poly.entity_id
_entity_poly.type
_entity_poly.pdbx_seq_one_letter_code
_entity_poly.pdbx_strand_id
1 'polypeptide(L)'
;MPLTVSKFLDVAGGLQANQFSIGDSYSIDSISDLDETYKQLMDKPIPVVMAVIGGDGRPNLTPMWFDYEGDKVLVNCAVQRKKTDWVRATPQITLLL
;
A
#
# COMPACT_ATOMS: atom_id res chain seq x y z
N MET A 1 8.46 -6.82 9.95
CA MET A 1 7.57 -7.57 9.03
C MET A 1 8.00 -7.34 7.61
N PRO A 2 8.10 -8.37 6.79
CA PRO A 2 8.39 -8.18 5.38
C PRO A 2 7.24 -7.47 4.68
N LEU A 3 7.57 -6.68 3.69
CA LEU A 3 6.61 -6.03 2.82
C LEU A 3 6.49 -6.84 1.53
N THR A 4 5.27 -7.06 1.09
CA THR A 4 5.02 -7.64 -0.24
C THR A 4 4.76 -6.49 -1.21
N VAL A 5 5.50 -6.45 -2.29
CA VAL A 5 5.37 -5.43 -3.33
C VAL A 5 4.83 -6.08 -4.60
N SER A 6 3.79 -5.49 -5.17
CA SER A 6 3.21 -5.96 -6.42
C SER A 6 3.09 -4.80 -7.41
N LYS A 7 3.41 -5.07 -8.66
CA LYS A 7 3.26 -4.10 -9.76
C LYS A 7 2.17 -4.58 -10.70
N PHE A 8 1.37 -3.64 -11.19
CA PHE A 8 0.48 -3.95 -12.31
C PHE A 8 1.30 -4.00 -13.61
N LEU A 9 0.86 -4.86 -14.52
CA LEU A 9 1.48 -4.92 -15.85
C LEU A 9 1.25 -3.60 -16.59
N ASP A 10 2.25 -3.19 -17.31
CA ASP A 10 2.10 -2.07 -18.24
C ASP A 10 1.26 -2.54 -19.44
N VAL A 11 0.12 -1.91 -19.59
CA VAL A 11 -0.82 -2.23 -20.65
C VAL A 11 -0.96 -1.11 -21.69
N ALA A 12 0.06 -0.27 -21.82
CA ALA A 12 0.06 0.87 -22.74
C ALA A 12 -0.23 0.44 -24.20
N GLY A 13 0.13 -0.79 -24.59
CA GLY A 13 -0.18 -1.37 -25.89
C GLY A 13 -1.59 -1.97 -26.01
N GLY A 14 -2.40 -1.87 -24.95
CA GLY A 14 -3.74 -2.48 -24.89
C GLY A 14 -3.73 -3.83 -24.20
N LEU A 15 -4.91 -4.25 -23.76
CA LEU A 15 -5.12 -5.55 -23.12
C LEU A 15 -5.59 -6.57 -24.17
N GLN A 16 -4.96 -7.72 -24.20
CA GLN A 16 -5.50 -8.88 -24.89
C GLN A 16 -6.30 -9.74 -23.90
N ALA A 17 -7.15 -10.62 -24.42
CA ALA A 17 -7.91 -11.51 -23.57
C ALA A 17 -6.97 -12.32 -22.67
N ASN A 18 -7.33 -12.41 -21.39
CA ASN A 18 -6.59 -13.14 -20.34
C ASN A 18 -5.21 -12.54 -19.97
N GLN A 19 -4.92 -11.33 -20.38
CA GLN A 19 -3.68 -10.64 -20.00
C GLN A 19 -3.80 -9.73 -18.77
N PHE A 20 -4.99 -9.58 -18.22
CA PHE A 20 -5.16 -8.79 -17.01
C PHE A 20 -4.61 -9.57 -15.82
N SER A 21 -3.47 -9.16 -15.32
CA SER A 21 -2.87 -9.76 -14.14
C SER A 21 -2.09 -8.70 -13.37
N ILE A 22 -1.92 -8.96 -12.08
CA ILE A 22 -0.93 -8.25 -11.30
C ILE A 22 0.44 -8.69 -11.80
N GLY A 23 1.36 -7.77 -11.99
CA GLY A 23 2.74 -8.09 -12.33
C GLY A 23 3.44 -8.86 -11.22
N ASP A 24 4.71 -9.02 -11.34
CA ASP A 24 5.50 -9.77 -10.37
C ASP A 24 5.34 -9.23 -8.95
N SER A 25 5.24 -10.15 -8.00
CA SER A 25 5.21 -9.85 -6.58
C SER A 25 6.49 -10.33 -5.93
N TYR A 26 7.03 -9.56 -5.00
CA TYR A 26 8.21 -9.92 -4.23
C TYR A 26 8.13 -9.36 -2.82
N SER A 27 8.89 -9.95 -1.91
CA SER A 27 8.95 -9.51 -0.51
C SER A 27 10.25 -8.76 -0.25
N ILE A 28 10.17 -7.71 0.54
CA ILE A 28 11.31 -6.93 1.00
C ILE A 28 11.24 -6.76 2.51
N ASP A 29 12.37 -6.59 3.15
CA ASP A 29 12.45 -6.42 4.60
C ASP A 29 12.52 -4.96 5.02
N SER A 30 12.91 -4.08 4.12
CA SER A 30 13.06 -2.64 4.39
C SER A 30 12.59 -1.81 3.21
N ILE A 31 12.11 -0.61 3.50
CA ILE A 31 11.73 0.37 2.48
C ILE A 31 12.93 0.70 1.56
N SER A 32 14.14 0.64 2.09
CA SER A 32 15.34 0.89 1.28
C SER A 32 15.54 -0.13 0.16
N ASP A 33 14.91 -1.29 0.26
CA ASP A 33 14.98 -2.36 -0.76
C ASP A 33 13.95 -2.18 -1.87
N LEU A 34 13.09 -1.15 -1.79
CA LEU A 34 12.13 -0.84 -2.84
C LEU A 34 12.83 -0.50 -4.16
N ASP A 35 12.19 -0.89 -5.25
CA ASP A 35 12.54 -0.44 -6.59
C ASP A 35 12.58 1.10 -6.65
N GLU A 36 13.54 1.63 -7.37
CA GLU A 36 13.75 3.08 -7.50
C GLU A 36 12.50 3.82 -8.00
N THR A 37 11.73 3.21 -8.86
CA THR A 37 10.46 3.78 -9.33
C THR A 37 9.50 4.07 -8.18
N TYR A 38 9.38 3.15 -7.22
CA TYR A 38 8.53 3.35 -6.05
C TYR A 38 9.11 4.39 -5.09
N LYS A 39 10.43 4.42 -4.93
CA LYS A 39 11.07 5.44 -4.10
C LYS A 39 10.80 6.83 -4.65
N GLN A 40 10.88 7.00 -5.96
CA GLN A 40 10.57 8.26 -6.61
C GLN A 40 9.12 8.68 -6.41
N LEU A 41 8.18 7.71 -6.46
CA LEU A 41 6.77 7.98 -6.18
C LEU A 41 6.57 8.42 -4.73
N MET A 42 7.25 7.76 -3.78
CA MET A 42 7.12 8.09 -2.37
C MET A 42 7.67 9.46 -2.02
N ASP A 43 8.58 9.99 -2.80
CA ASP A 43 9.15 11.33 -2.61
C ASP A 43 8.27 12.44 -3.20
N LYS A 44 7.21 12.10 -3.92
CA LYS A 44 6.27 13.06 -4.47
C LYS A 44 5.16 13.38 -3.49
N PRO A 45 4.60 14.61 -3.51
CA PRO A 45 3.48 14.99 -2.64
C PRO A 45 2.16 14.41 -3.19
N ILE A 46 2.03 13.10 -3.14
CA ILE A 46 0.84 12.37 -3.57
C ILE A 46 0.24 11.61 -2.39
N PRO A 47 -1.09 11.46 -2.32
CA PRO A 47 -1.69 10.64 -1.28
C PRO A 47 -1.51 9.16 -1.60
N VAL A 48 -1.54 8.34 -0.56
CA VAL A 48 -1.64 6.89 -0.66
C VAL A 48 -3.07 6.49 -0.36
N VAL A 49 -3.56 5.44 -1.01
CA VAL A 49 -4.81 4.81 -0.61
C VAL A 49 -4.49 3.70 0.36
N MET A 50 -5.00 3.81 1.59
CA MET A 50 -4.79 2.81 2.62
C MET A 50 -6.02 1.92 2.74
N ALA A 51 -5.82 0.61 2.62
CA ALA A 51 -6.85 -0.39 2.82
C ALA A 51 -6.63 -1.09 4.16
N VAL A 52 -7.67 -1.09 4.99
CA VAL A 52 -7.70 -1.81 6.26
C VAL A 52 -8.93 -2.69 6.30
N ILE A 53 -8.92 -3.74 7.12
CA ILE A 53 -10.07 -4.60 7.31
C ILE A 53 -10.95 -4.02 8.41
N GLY A 54 -12.18 -3.66 8.05
CA GLY A 54 -13.15 -3.13 9.01
C GLY A 54 -13.72 -4.19 9.94
N GLY A 55 -14.51 -3.75 10.92
CA GLY A 55 -15.10 -4.63 11.91
C GLY A 55 -16.09 -5.66 11.36
N ASP A 56 -16.62 -5.40 10.16
CA ASP A 56 -17.51 -6.33 9.44
C ASP A 56 -16.77 -7.26 8.47
N GLY A 57 -15.43 -7.24 8.49
CA GLY A 57 -14.59 -8.03 7.60
C GLY A 57 -14.42 -7.46 6.20
N ARG A 58 -14.98 -6.28 5.91
CA ARG A 58 -14.86 -5.65 4.60
C ARG A 58 -13.65 -4.71 4.54
N PRO A 59 -12.97 -4.63 3.39
CA PRO A 59 -11.93 -3.64 3.21
C PRO A 59 -12.50 -2.22 3.27
N ASN A 60 -11.81 -1.35 4.00
CA ASN A 60 -12.10 0.08 4.04
C ASN A 60 -10.95 0.82 3.38
N LEU A 61 -11.24 1.59 2.35
CA LEU A 61 -10.26 2.30 1.53
C LEU A 61 -10.32 3.79 1.83
N THR A 62 -9.18 4.38 2.17
CA THR A 62 -9.12 5.81 2.49
C THR A 62 -7.87 6.42 1.86
N PRO A 63 -7.99 7.54 1.11
CA PRO A 63 -6.82 8.29 0.70
C PRO A 63 -6.24 9.03 1.90
N MET A 64 -4.93 8.98 2.06
CA MET A 64 -4.22 9.57 3.19
C MET A 64 -2.89 10.15 2.75
N TRP A 65 -2.46 11.19 3.44
CA TRP A 65 -1.07 11.63 3.35
C TRP A 65 -0.18 10.65 4.11
N PHE A 66 1.02 10.46 3.61
CA PHE A 66 1.97 9.57 4.23
C PHE A 66 3.36 10.17 4.21
N ASP A 67 4.22 9.63 5.06
CA ASP A 67 5.66 9.87 5.05
C ASP A 67 6.35 8.53 5.26
N TYR A 68 7.65 8.51 5.19
CA TYR A 68 8.40 7.30 5.53
C TYR A 68 9.68 7.66 6.25
N GLU A 69 10.12 6.76 7.11
CA GLU A 69 11.31 6.94 7.92
C GLU A 69 11.98 5.58 8.09
N GLY A 70 13.21 5.47 7.59
CA GLY A 70 13.95 4.20 7.65
C GLY A 70 13.21 3.08 6.91
N ASP A 71 12.74 2.10 7.66
CA ASP A 71 12.04 0.93 7.14
C ASP A 71 10.52 1.00 7.32
N LYS A 72 9.98 2.16 7.71
CA LYS A 72 8.58 2.32 8.06
C LYS A 72 7.90 3.35 7.18
N VAL A 73 6.66 3.07 6.82
CA VAL A 73 5.73 4.05 6.25
C VAL A 73 4.88 4.60 7.39
N LEU A 74 4.76 5.91 7.45
CA LEU A 74 4.05 6.62 8.51
C LEU A 74 2.76 7.19 7.94
N VAL A 75 1.64 6.84 8.56
CA VAL A 75 0.34 7.43 8.29
C VAL A 75 -0.25 7.92 9.60
N ASN A 76 -0.99 9.03 9.56
CA ASN A 76 -1.53 9.64 10.76
C ASN A 76 -3.03 9.34 10.87
N CYS A 77 -3.41 8.67 11.97
CA CYS A 77 -4.81 8.40 12.32
C CYS A 77 -5.08 8.89 13.74
N ALA A 78 -6.24 9.52 13.94
CA ALA A 78 -6.67 9.86 15.28
C ALA A 78 -6.98 8.60 16.09
N VAL A 79 -6.57 8.56 17.36
CA VAL A 79 -6.70 7.39 18.25
C VAL A 79 -8.15 6.97 18.43
N GLN A 80 -9.09 7.92 18.43
CA GLN A 80 -10.52 7.70 18.62
C GLN A 80 -11.22 7.15 17.39
N ARG A 81 -10.58 7.14 16.24
CA ARG A 81 -11.19 6.66 15.00
C ARG A 81 -11.26 5.14 14.98
N LYS A 82 -12.37 4.61 14.44
CA LYS A 82 -12.57 3.17 14.29
C LYS A 82 -11.44 2.49 13.52
N LYS A 83 -10.84 3.19 12.58
CA LYS A 83 -9.73 2.67 11.78
C LYS A 83 -8.55 2.24 12.67
N THR A 84 -8.25 2.98 13.74
CA THR A 84 -7.22 2.61 14.70
C THR A 84 -7.54 1.28 15.39
N ASP A 85 -8.81 1.08 15.78
CA ASP A 85 -9.26 -0.17 16.39
C ASP A 85 -9.17 -1.33 15.41
N TRP A 86 -9.55 -1.11 14.16
CA TRP A 86 -9.49 -2.15 13.12
C TRP A 86 -8.05 -2.59 12.85
N VAL A 87 -7.11 -1.65 12.79
CA VAL A 87 -5.70 -1.97 12.58
C VAL A 87 -5.13 -2.75 13.77
N ARG A 88 -5.55 -2.43 14.99
CA ARG A 88 -5.13 -3.19 16.17
C ARG A 88 -5.68 -4.61 16.18
N ALA A 89 -6.93 -4.79 15.73
CA ALA A 89 -7.57 -6.10 15.65
C ALA A 89 -7.01 -6.92 14.49
N THR A 90 -6.77 -6.31 13.35
CA THR A 90 -6.23 -6.95 12.15
C THR A 90 -5.08 -6.11 11.61
N PRO A 91 -3.84 -6.37 12.07
CA PRO A 91 -2.69 -5.51 11.78
C PRO A 91 -2.10 -5.72 10.38
N GLN A 92 -2.95 -5.97 9.40
CA GLN A 92 -2.57 -6.07 8.00
C GLN A 92 -3.17 -4.90 7.24
N ILE A 93 -2.33 -4.16 6.54
CA ILE A 93 -2.76 -3.05 5.70
C ILE A 93 -2.15 -3.16 4.32
N THR A 94 -2.84 -2.60 3.34
CA THR A 94 -2.35 -2.50 1.98
C THR A 94 -2.33 -1.03 1.59
N LEU A 95 -1.27 -0.61 0.95
CA LEU A 95 -1.09 0.75 0.47
C LEU A 95 -0.99 0.73 -1.05
N LEU A 96 -1.72 1.62 -1.70
CA LEU A 96 -1.67 1.83 -3.14
C LEU A 96 -1.15 3.24 -3.43
N LEU A 97 -0.08 3.29 -4.16
CA LEU A 97 0.50 4.54 -4.64
C LEU A 97 0.10 4.82 -6.08
#